data_2f24d023a29123c376b3e8702851268d
#
_entry.id   2f24d023a29123c376b3e8702851268d
#
_cell.length_a   1.000
_cell.length_b   1.000
_cell.length_c   1.000
_cell.angle_alpha   90.00
_cell.angle_beta   90.00
_cell.angle_gamma   90.00
#
_symmetry.space_group_name_H-M   'P 1'
#
loop_
_entity.id
_entity.type
_entity.pdbx_description
1 polymer ?
#
loop_
_entity_poly.entity_id
_entity_poly.type
_entity_poly.pdbx_seq_one_letter_code
_entity_poly.pdbx_strand_id
1 'polypeptide(L)'
;VFADDGKHVPVTVLKLDSCQVTAKRTAESHGYSAVQLGAGKAKVKNVNAAMRGHFSKAKVEPKRVVAEFRVSEDALIDVGQEIQADHFATGQFVDVVGTSIGKGFAGGMKRHNFGGLRASHGVSISHRALGSTGQCQDPGKVFKGKKMAGQMGAVRRTAQNLEVVSTDVERGLILIRGGVPGPESGFVFVSDAIKRDFPKDAPFPASVSGAGSDESDGAEETPQEAPAAVAEEAPVAEAAVPEEGTGESSAPEEEKD
;
A
#
# COMPACT_ATOMS: atom_id res chain seq x y z
N VAL A 1 -18.40 18.32 -7.38
CA VAL A 1 -19.03 18.81 -6.15
C VAL A 1 -19.10 20.32 -6.23
N PHE A 2 -20.18 20.90 -5.73
CA PHE A 2 -20.29 22.33 -5.56
C PHE A 2 -19.88 22.70 -4.13
N ALA A 3 -19.02 23.67 -4.01
CA ALA A 3 -18.66 24.24 -2.72
C ALA A 3 -19.73 25.25 -2.27
N ASP A 4 -19.76 25.59 -0.98
CA ASP A 4 -20.76 26.49 -0.39
C ASP A 4 -20.76 27.88 -1.02
N ASP A 5 -19.62 28.30 -1.58
CA ASP A 5 -19.46 29.55 -2.34
C ASP A 5 -19.92 29.45 -3.81
N GLY A 6 -20.56 28.34 -4.19
CA GLY A 6 -21.08 28.08 -5.54
C GLY A 6 -20.01 27.68 -6.58
N LYS A 7 -18.74 27.53 -6.19
CA LYS A 7 -17.69 27.09 -7.10
C LYS A 7 -17.81 25.60 -7.41
N HIS A 8 -17.64 25.25 -8.68
CA HIS A 8 -17.55 23.87 -9.13
C HIS A 8 -16.12 23.32 -8.90
N VAL A 9 -16.01 22.29 -8.05
CA VAL A 9 -14.75 21.61 -7.73
C VAL A 9 -14.77 20.22 -8.36
N PRO A 10 -13.88 19.94 -9.35
CA PRO A 10 -13.74 18.58 -9.87
C PRO A 10 -13.07 17.69 -8.85
N VAL A 11 -13.67 16.54 -8.57
CA VAL A 11 -13.14 15.58 -7.60
C VAL A 11 -12.98 14.19 -8.20
N THR A 12 -12.01 13.46 -7.72
CA THR A 12 -11.86 12.01 -7.89
C THR A 12 -12.19 11.34 -6.58
N VAL A 13 -13.09 10.35 -6.62
CA VAL A 13 -13.49 9.60 -5.44
C VAL A 13 -12.60 8.37 -5.31
N LEU A 14 -11.89 8.27 -4.21
CA LEU A 14 -11.11 7.09 -3.82
C LEU A 14 -11.88 6.31 -2.77
N LYS A 15 -11.94 4.99 -2.96
CA LYS A 15 -12.54 4.07 -1.98
C LYS A 15 -11.45 3.35 -1.21
N LEU A 16 -11.52 3.42 0.10
CA LEU A 16 -10.73 2.62 1.01
C LEU A 16 -11.40 1.24 1.16
N ASP A 17 -10.80 0.21 0.60
CA ASP A 17 -11.35 -1.15 0.63
C ASP A 17 -10.55 -2.00 1.62
N SER A 18 -11.03 -2.07 2.86
CA SER A 18 -10.44 -2.87 3.95
C SER A 18 -8.90 -2.73 4.02
N CYS A 19 -8.41 -1.50 4.20
CA CYS A 19 -6.99 -1.22 4.28
C CYS A 19 -6.47 -1.61 5.67
N GLN A 20 -5.74 -2.73 5.76
CA GLN A 20 -5.24 -3.29 7.02
C GLN A 20 -3.72 -3.39 7.03
N VAL A 21 -3.15 -3.25 8.23
CA VAL A 21 -1.72 -3.45 8.46
C VAL A 21 -1.39 -4.95 8.41
N THR A 22 -0.57 -5.34 7.45
CA THR A 22 -0.16 -6.74 7.24
C THR A 22 1.20 -7.06 7.85
N ALA A 23 2.07 -6.07 8.01
CA ALA A 23 3.35 -6.24 8.69
C ALA A 23 3.88 -4.88 9.19
N LYS A 24 4.66 -4.94 10.26
CA LYS A 24 5.41 -3.82 10.85
C LYS A 24 6.90 -4.07 10.62
N ARG A 25 7.61 -3.07 10.14
CA ARG A 25 9.06 -3.09 9.96
C ARG A 25 9.69 -2.16 10.99
N THR A 26 10.66 -2.66 11.73
CA THR A 26 11.42 -1.89 12.72
C THR A 26 12.87 -1.79 12.33
N ALA A 27 13.54 -0.73 12.75
CA ALA A 27 14.97 -0.51 12.45
C ALA A 27 15.83 -1.67 12.96
N GLU A 28 15.53 -2.23 14.12
CA GLU A 28 16.27 -3.33 14.73
C GLU A 28 16.23 -4.62 13.91
N SER A 29 15.05 -5.01 13.40
CA SER A 29 14.87 -6.29 12.72
C SER A 29 15.07 -6.22 11.21
N HIS A 30 14.83 -5.06 10.59
CA HIS A 30 14.80 -4.91 9.13
C HIS A 30 15.73 -3.79 8.61
N GLY A 31 16.34 -3.00 9.50
CA GLY A 31 17.21 -1.88 9.12
C GLY A 31 16.46 -0.61 8.66
N TYR A 32 15.14 -0.58 8.78
CA TYR A 32 14.30 0.60 8.48
C TYR A 32 12.93 0.48 9.13
N SER A 33 12.28 1.63 9.36
CA SER A 33 10.93 1.70 9.92
C SER A 33 9.89 1.91 8.80
N ALA A 34 8.88 1.02 8.75
CA ALA A 34 7.81 1.08 7.77
C ALA A 34 6.57 0.30 8.24
N VAL A 35 5.42 0.68 7.73
CA VAL A 35 4.16 -0.05 7.88
C VAL A 35 3.78 -0.65 6.53
N GLN A 36 3.50 -1.95 6.49
CA GLN A 36 3.01 -2.63 5.30
C GLN A 36 1.49 -2.69 5.34
N LEU A 37 0.86 -2.07 4.35
CA LEU A 37 -0.59 -2.01 4.20
C LEU A 37 -1.07 -2.97 3.12
N GLY A 38 -2.17 -3.64 3.37
CA GLY A 38 -2.86 -4.48 2.40
C GLY A 38 -4.25 -3.94 2.10
N ALA A 39 -4.61 -3.85 0.81
CA ALA A 39 -5.91 -3.35 0.36
C ALA A 39 -6.59 -4.31 -0.62
N GLY A 40 -7.93 -4.29 -0.63
CA GLY A 40 -8.78 -5.11 -1.48
C GLY A 40 -8.77 -6.59 -1.10
N LYS A 41 -9.92 -7.23 -1.05
CA LYS A 41 -10.03 -8.65 -0.74
C LYS A 41 -9.59 -9.52 -1.93
N ALA A 42 -8.75 -10.52 -1.68
CA ALA A 42 -8.33 -11.51 -2.66
C ALA A 42 -8.98 -12.87 -2.39
N LYS A 43 -9.39 -13.58 -3.46
CA LYS A 43 -9.87 -14.96 -3.31
C LYS A 43 -8.69 -15.87 -2.93
N VAL A 44 -8.84 -16.67 -1.87
CA VAL A 44 -7.78 -17.54 -1.32
C VAL A 44 -7.16 -18.45 -2.41
N LYS A 45 -7.97 -18.94 -3.36
CA LYS A 45 -7.50 -19.79 -4.47
C LYS A 45 -6.51 -19.10 -5.41
N ASN A 46 -6.53 -17.76 -5.46
CA ASN A 46 -5.66 -16.97 -6.35
C ASN A 46 -4.37 -16.52 -5.64
N VAL A 47 -4.21 -16.82 -4.35
CA VAL A 47 -3.06 -16.43 -3.53
C VAL A 47 -2.15 -17.64 -3.36
N ASN A 48 -0.86 -17.48 -3.64
CA ASN A 48 0.13 -18.54 -3.49
C ASN A 48 0.36 -18.90 -2.01
N ALA A 49 0.97 -20.07 -1.76
CA ALA A 49 1.18 -20.59 -0.40
C ALA A 49 2.03 -19.62 0.47
N ALA A 50 3.07 -19.00 -0.12
CA ALA A 50 3.94 -18.06 0.58
C ALA A 50 3.16 -16.83 1.09
N MET A 51 2.33 -16.22 0.24
CA MET A 51 1.51 -15.08 0.64
C MET A 51 0.39 -15.46 1.59
N ARG A 52 -0.19 -16.67 1.45
CA ARG A 52 -1.15 -17.18 2.45
C ARG A 52 -0.51 -17.28 3.83
N GLY A 53 0.73 -17.80 3.92
CA GLY A 53 1.49 -17.84 5.16
C GLY A 53 1.77 -16.44 5.73
N HIS A 54 2.08 -15.48 4.87
CA HIS A 54 2.29 -14.08 5.27
C HIS A 54 1.03 -13.48 5.92
N PHE A 55 -0.13 -13.58 5.27
CA PHE A 55 -1.39 -13.08 5.80
C PHE A 55 -1.85 -13.85 7.06
N SER A 56 -1.63 -15.17 7.11
CA SER A 56 -1.95 -15.99 8.27
C SER A 56 -1.14 -15.58 9.51
N LYS A 57 0.15 -15.25 9.35
CA LYS A 57 1.00 -14.72 10.43
C LYS A 57 0.46 -13.39 10.97
N ALA A 58 -0.07 -12.55 10.10
CA ALA A 58 -0.68 -11.26 10.44
C ALA A 58 -2.12 -11.39 10.97
N LYS A 59 -2.74 -12.58 10.89
CA LYS A 59 -4.16 -12.83 11.20
C LYS A 59 -5.12 -11.95 10.38
N VAL A 60 -4.76 -11.66 9.14
CA VAL A 60 -5.50 -10.80 8.20
C VAL A 60 -5.99 -11.61 7.00
N GLU A 61 -7.16 -11.27 6.46
CA GLU A 61 -7.64 -11.85 5.22
C GLU A 61 -6.68 -11.56 4.06
N PRO A 62 -6.57 -12.46 3.07
CA PRO A 62 -5.73 -12.23 1.90
C PRO A 62 -6.09 -10.94 1.16
N LYS A 63 -5.11 -10.09 0.92
CA LYS A 63 -5.26 -8.81 0.24
C LYS A 63 -4.79 -8.89 -1.22
N ARG A 64 -5.38 -8.05 -2.06
CA ARG A 64 -5.09 -8.01 -3.49
C ARG A 64 -3.80 -7.24 -3.80
N VAL A 65 -3.58 -6.15 -3.09
CA VAL A 65 -2.38 -5.31 -3.22
C VAL A 65 -1.78 -5.12 -1.85
N VAL A 66 -0.45 -5.23 -1.78
CA VAL A 66 0.33 -4.99 -0.57
C VAL A 66 1.43 -4.00 -0.90
N ALA A 67 1.58 -2.98 -0.08
CA ALA A 67 2.61 -1.95 -0.24
C ALA A 67 3.18 -1.51 1.11
N GLU A 68 4.43 -1.10 1.11
CA GLU A 68 5.10 -0.56 2.30
C GLU A 68 5.17 0.97 2.22
N PHE A 69 4.88 1.59 3.35
CA PHE A 69 5.02 3.03 3.56
C PHE A 69 6.05 3.26 4.65
N ARG A 70 7.09 4.02 4.33
CA ARG A 70 8.09 4.41 5.32
C ARG A 70 7.50 5.46 6.24
N VAL A 71 7.62 5.22 7.52
CA VAL A 71 7.12 6.10 8.59
C VAL A 71 8.20 6.28 9.66
N SER A 72 8.05 7.31 10.49
CA SER A 72 8.87 7.47 11.68
C SER A 72 8.59 6.34 12.68
N GLU A 73 9.47 6.12 13.63
CA GLU A 73 9.30 5.08 14.64
C GLU A 73 8.06 5.30 15.50
N ASP A 74 7.75 6.57 15.79
CA ASP A 74 6.58 6.99 16.58
C ASP A 74 5.25 6.76 15.85
N ALA A 75 5.28 6.64 14.51
CA ALA A 75 4.11 6.44 13.67
C ALA A 75 3.87 4.95 13.29
N LEU A 76 4.50 4.02 14.02
CA LEU A 76 4.29 2.60 13.78
C LEU A 76 2.95 2.15 14.34
N ILE A 77 2.15 1.51 13.49
CA ILE A 77 0.82 0.96 13.78
C ILE A 77 0.92 -0.56 13.94
N ASP A 78 0.10 -1.14 14.81
CA ASP A 78 0.13 -2.57 15.06
C ASP A 78 -0.52 -3.40 13.96
N VAL A 79 -0.03 -4.64 13.81
CA VAL A 79 -0.48 -5.57 12.76
C VAL A 79 -1.93 -5.96 12.99
N GLY A 80 -2.72 -5.94 11.91
CA GLY A 80 -4.14 -6.28 11.92
C GLY A 80 -5.08 -5.09 12.06
N GLN A 81 -4.59 -3.91 12.46
CA GLN A 81 -5.41 -2.70 12.55
C GLN A 81 -5.86 -2.24 11.17
N GLU A 82 -7.06 -1.67 11.10
CA GLU A 82 -7.66 -1.14 9.87
C GLU A 82 -7.63 0.39 9.90
N ILE A 83 -7.12 0.98 8.81
CA ILE A 83 -7.05 2.44 8.64
C ILE A 83 -8.37 2.93 8.09
N GLN A 84 -8.92 3.99 8.68
CA GLN A 84 -10.17 4.64 8.27
C GLN A 84 -9.95 5.83 7.33
N ALA A 85 -11.03 6.31 6.69
CA ALA A 85 -10.93 7.39 5.71
C ALA A 85 -10.62 8.76 6.34
N ASP A 86 -10.92 8.95 7.61
CA ASP A 86 -10.63 10.16 8.40
C ASP A 86 -9.14 10.29 8.80
N HIS A 87 -8.31 9.33 8.39
CA HIS A 87 -6.86 9.48 8.47
C HIS A 87 -6.36 10.76 7.76
N PHE A 88 -7.04 11.17 6.70
CA PHE A 88 -6.74 12.42 5.99
C PHE A 88 -7.74 13.51 6.38
N ALA A 89 -7.22 14.61 6.91
CA ALA A 89 -8.04 15.77 7.26
C ALA A 89 -8.53 16.52 6.02
N THR A 90 -9.72 17.13 6.10
CA THR A 90 -10.24 18.02 5.04
C THR A 90 -9.31 19.22 4.85
N GLY A 91 -8.98 19.53 3.58
CA GLY A 91 -8.03 20.59 3.25
C GLY A 91 -6.55 20.16 3.28
N GLN A 92 -6.24 18.95 3.70
CA GLN A 92 -4.88 18.40 3.67
C GLN A 92 -4.41 18.19 2.23
N PHE A 93 -3.10 18.42 1.99
CA PHE A 93 -2.46 18.11 0.72
C PHE A 93 -1.83 16.72 0.76
N VAL A 94 -2.05 15.97 -0.32
CA VAL A 94 -1.58 14.59 -0.46
C VAL A 94 -0.89 14.38 -1.81
N ASP A 95 0.03 13.43 -1.84
CA ASP A 95 0.68 12.94 -3.06
C ASP A 95 0.09 11.58 -3.43
N VAL A 96 -0.42 11.46 -4.65
CA VAL A 96 -1.08 10.25 -5.13
C VAL A 96 -0.24 9.57 -6.20
N VAL A 97 0.12 8.32 -5.96
CA VAL A 97 0.94 7.51 -6.85
C VAL A 97 0.07 6.40 -7.46
N GLY A 98 0.10 6.30 -8.78
CA GLY A 98 -0.61 5.24 -9.48
C GLY A 98 0.12 4.80 -10.76
N THR A 99 -0.36 3.72 -11.35
CA THR A 99 0.11 3.26 -12.66
C THR A 99 -0.76 3.87 -13.76
N SER A 100 -0.15 4.69 -14.61
CA SER A 100 -0.87 5.36 -15.69
C SER A 100 -1.49 4.38 -16.68
N ILE A 101 -2.59 4.79 -17.33
CA ILE A 101 -3.26 3.98 -18.37
C ILE A 101 -2.25 3.65 -19.48
N GLY A 102 -2.14 2.37 -19.83
CA GLY A 102 -1.30 1.90 -20.93
C GLY A 102 -1.87 2.33 -22.29
N LYS A 103 -0.99 2.82 -23.17
CA LYS A 103 -1.33 3.24 -24.55
C LYS A 103 -0.62 2.39 -25.59
N GLY A 104 0.00 1.27 -25.18
CA GLY A 104 0.73 0.36 -26.04
C GLY A 104 1.98 0.98 -26.66
N PHE A 105 2.45 0.39 -27.75
CA PHE A 105 3.57 0.92 -28.53
C PHE A 105 3.13 2.17 -29.26
N ALA A 106 3.79 3.29 -29.05
CA ALA A 106 3.46 4.59 -29.63
C ALA A 106 4.65 5.14 -30.44
N GLY A 107 4.37 5.72 -31.59
CA GLY A 107 5.35 6.39 -32.44
C GLY A 107 5.85 7.68 -31.79
N GLY A 108 6.93 8.25 -32.33
CA GLY A 108 7.57 9.47 -31.81
C GLY A 108 6.62 10.66 -31.75
N MET A 109 5.69 10.79 -32.67
CA MET A 109 4.70 11.87 -32.65
C MET A 109 3.79 11.79 -31.43
N LYS A 110 3.20 10.62 -31.16
CA LYS A 110 2.28 10.41 -30.01
C LYS A 110 3.03 10.42 -28.68
N ARG A 111 4.22 9.78 -28.63
CA ARG A 111 4.95 9.59 -27.37
C ARG A 111 5.71 10.82 -26.93
N HIS A 112 6.27 11.59 -27.87
CA HIS A 112 7.19 12.69 -27.61
C HIS A 112 6.81 14.00 -28.29
N ASN A 113 5.63 14.06 -28.94
CA ASN A 113 5.14 15.25 -29.66
C ASN A 113 6.07 15.71 -30.81
N PHE A 114 6.67 14.77 -31.55
CA PHE A 114 7.42 15.12 -32.73
C PHE A 114 6.49 15.61 -33.85
N GLY A 115 6.96 16.62 -34.61
CA GLY A 115 6.21 17.20 -35.71
C GLY A 115 6.05 16.27 -36.94
N GLY A 116 6.91 15.28 -37.08
CA GLY A 116 6.98 14.46 -38.30
C GLY A 116 7.60 15.17 -39.47
N LEU A 117 7.40 14.65 -40.68
CA LEU A 117 7.87 15.23 -41.94
C LEU A 117 6.69 15.87 -42.69
N ARG A 118 7.03 16.67 -43.71
CA ARG A 118 6.05 17.40 -44.53
C ARG A 118 5.07 16.44 -45.21
N ALA A 119 3.82 16.90 -45.39
CA ALA A 119 2.79 16.12 -46.09
C ALA A 119 2.99 16.09 -47.61
N SER A 120 3.73 17.08 -48.17
CA SER A 120 4.01 17.25 -49.57
C SER A 120 5.50 17.54 -49.81
N HIS A 121 5.89 18.10 -50.94
CA HIS A 121 7.28 18.40 -51.33
C HIS A 121 8.17 17.15 -51.43
N GLY A 122 7.67 16.08 -52.10
CA GLY A 122 8.42 14.87 -52.39
C GLY A 122 8.56 13.87 -51.23
N VAL A 123 7.96 14.13 -50.09
CA VAL A 123 7.95 13.16 -49.00
C VAL A 123 7.00 12.04 -49.35
N SER A 124 7.51 10.79 -49.35
CA SER A 124 6.73 9.56 -49.52
C SER A 124 6.77 8.71 -48.28
N ILE A 125 5.68 8.06 -47.89
CA ILE A 125 5.49 7.12 -46.79
C ILE A 125 6.05 7.51 -45.39
N SER A 126 7.03 8.39 -45.29
CA SER A 126 7.77 8.72 -44.08
C SER A 126 7.15 9.88 -43.26
N HIS A 127 5.91 10.28 -43.51
CA HIS A 127 5.25 11.44 -42.90
C HIS A 127 5.27 11.45 -41.35
N ARG A 128 5.23 10.31 -40.73
CA ARG A 128 5.24 10.16 -39.27
C ARG A 128 6.57 9.70 -38.69
N ALA A 129 7.65 9.75 -39.48
CA ALA A 129 8.97 9.32 -39.06
C ALA A 129 9.59 10.30 -38.04
N LEU A 130 10.57 9.75 -37.32
CA LEU A 130 11.30 10.48 -36.27
C LEU A 130 12.21 11.55 -36.80
N GLY A 131 12.68 11.41 -38.05
CA GLY A 131 13.79 12.17 -38.64
C GLY A 131 15.14 11.55 -38.30
N SER A 132 16.21 12.33 -38.34
CA SER A 132 17.55 11.83 -38.02
C SER A 132 17.68 11.36 -36.57
N THR A 133 18.38 10.27 -36.38
CA THR A 133 18.67 9.71 -35.06
C THR A 133 20.06 10.05 -34.54
N GLY A 134 20.95 10.57 -35.39
CA GLY A 134 22.32 10.91 -35.02
C GLY A 134 23.09 11.50 -36.17
N GLN A 135 24.38 11.73 -35.96
CA GLN A 135 25.37 12.17 -36.92
C GLN A 135 25.92 10.96 -37.69
N CYS A 136 26.85 11.19 -38.61
CA CYS A 136 27.46 10.21 -39.49
C CYS A 136 28.48 9.32 -38.74
N GLN A 137 29.71 9.17 -39.28
CA GLN A 137 30.81 8.37 -38.70
C GLN A 137 31.24 8.88 -37.30
N ASP A 138 31.15 10.17 -37.05
CA ASP A 138 31.37 10.79 -35.75
C ASP A 138 30.02 11.26 -35.14
N PRO A 139 29.61 10.79 -33.97
CA PRO A 139 30.23 9.85 -33.02
C PRO A 139 30.00 8.36 -33.34
N GLY A 140 29.43 8.02 -34.51
CA GLY A 140 29.18 6.64 -34.93
C GLY A 140 28.17 5.85 -34.05
N LYS A 141 27.41 6.55 -33.22
CA LYS A 141 26.42 5.98 -32.30
C LYS A 141 25.22 6.89 -32.08
N VAL A 142 24.11 6.30 -31.68
CA VAL A 142 22.95 7.06 -31.18
C VAL A 142 23.16 7.34 -29.70
N PHE A 143 23.01 8.59 -29.29
CA PHE A 143 23.18 9.00 -27.90
C PHE A 143 22.12 8.35 -27.01
N LYS A 144 22.52 8.01 -25.76
CA LYS A 144 21.59 7.52 -24.75
C LYS A 144 20.51 8.58 -24.46
N GLY A 145 19.29 8.12 -24.19
CA GLY A 145 18.16 9.02 -23.95
C GLY A 145 17.53 9.64 -25.20
N LYS A 146 17.98 9.32 -26.42
CA LYS A 146 17.33 9.77 -27.67
C LYS A 146 15.86 9.34 -27.66
N LYS A 147 14.97 10.32 -27.82
CA LYS A 147 13.52 10.08 -27.85
C LYS A 147 13.14 9.28 -29.10
N MET A 148 12.58 8.09 -28.91
CA MET A 148 12.16 7.15 -29.96
C MET A 148 10.78 6.59 -29.67
N ALA A 149 10.20 5.91 -30.66
CA ALA A 149 9.02 5.09 -30.51
C ALA A 149 9.22 4.04 -29.41
N GLY A 150 8.16 3.63 -28.74
CA GLY A 150 8.19 2.60 -27.70
C GLY A 150 6.93 2.59 -26.86
N GLN A 151 6.93 1.79 -25.80
CA GLN A 151 5.82 1.70 -24.85
C GLN A 151 5.48 3.06 -24.27
N MET A 152 4.19 3.42 -24.31
CA MET A 152 3.63 4.63 -23.68
C MET A 152 2.57 4.24 -22.65
N GLY A 153 2.60 4.92 -21.49
CA GLY A 153 1.74 4.55 -20.39
C GLY A 153 2.17 3.28 -19.65
N ALA A 154 1.34 2.77 -18.76
CA ALA A 154 1.62 1.66 -17.86
C ALA A 154 2.90 1.88 -17.01
N VAL A 155 3.16 3.12 -16.63
CA VAL A 155 4.31 3.52 -15.80
C VAL A 155 3.81 4.17 -14.52
N ARG A 156 4.58 4.01 -13.44
CA ARG A 156 4.31 4.66 -12.16
C ARG A 156 4.40 6.18 -12.34
N ARG A 157 3.36 6.89 -11.92
CA ARG A 157 3.26 8.36 -11.94
C ARG A 157 2.75 8.84 -10.61
N THR A 158 3.28 9.99 -10.19
CA THR A 158 2.85 10.69 -8.96
C THR A 158 2.20 12.00 -9.36
N ALA A 159 0.98 12.24 -8.87
CA ALA A 159 0.33 13.53 -8.86
C ALA A 159 0.57 14.15 -7.48
N GLN A 160 1.28 15.27 -7.44
CA GLN A 160 1.68 15.91 -6.18
C GLN A 160 0.72 17.04 -5.80
N ASN A 161 0.64 17.29 -4.48
CA ASN A 161 -0.09 18.42 -3.90
C ASN A 161 -1.58 18.44 -4.28
N LEU A 162 -2.25 17.29 -4.26
CA LEU A 162 -3.70 17.23 -4.42
C LEU A 162 -4.38 17.51 -3.08
N GLU A 163 -5.42 18.31 -3.08
CA GLU A 163 -6.18 18.72 -1.91
C GLU A 163 -7.28 17.69 -1.60
N VAL A 164 -7.41 17.28 -0.34
CA VAL A 164 -8.52 16.46 0.15
C VAL A 164 -9.71 17.39 0.39
N VAL A 165 -10.77 17.19 -0.38
CA VAL A 165 -11.99 18.03 -0.31
C VAL A 165 -12.88 17.62 0.84
N SER A 166 -13.13 16.32 0.99
CA SER A 166 -13.90 15.75 2.10
C SER A 166 -13.62 14.26 2.23
N THR A 167 -13.95 13.72 3.40
CA THR A 167 -13.87 12.29 3.71
C THR A 167 -15.21 11.79 4.20
N ASP A 168 -15.57 10.55 3.86
CA ASP A 168 -16.79 9.86 4.31
C ASP A 168 -16.35 8.55 4.99
N VAL A 169 -16.42 8.51 6.30
CA VAL A 169 -15.97 7.38 7.11
C VAL A 169 -16.90 6.18 6.94
N GLU A 170 -18.22 6.40 6.88
CA GLU A 170 -19.20 5.32 6.79
C GLU A 170 -19.04 4.49 5.50
N ARG A 171 -18.77 5.18 4.39
CA ARG A 171 -18.58 4.57 3.08
C ARG A 171 -17.11 4.27 2.76
N GLY A 172 -16.17 4.75 3.59
CA GLY A 172 -14.74 4.66 3.35
C GLY A 172 -14.30 5.41 2.10
N LEU A 173 -14.82 6.64 1.87
CA LEU A 173 -14.52 7.44 0.70
C LEU A 173 -13.62 8.63 1.04
N ILE A 174 -12.67 8.90 0.14
CA ILE A 174 -11.81 10.08 0.20
C ILE A 174 -12.00 10.83 -1.13
N LEU A 175 -12.44 12.08 -1.07
CA LEU A 175 -12.65 12.93 -2.22
C LEU A 175 -11.44 13.84 -2.41
N ILE A 176 -10.70 13.65 -3.51
CA ILE A 176 -9.50 14.40 -3.83
C ILE A 176 -9.77 15.32 -5.02
N ARG A 177 -9.37 16.57 -4.91
CA ARG A 177 -9.50 17.59 -5.95
C ARG A 177 -8.62 17.27 -7.15
N GLY A 178 -9.24 17.11 -8.33
CA GLY A 178 -8.52 16.95 -9.59
C GLY A 178 -8.35 15.49 -10.04
N GLY A 179 -7.43 15.28 -10.95
CA GLY A 179 -7.18 13.97 -11.59
C GLY A 179 -6.16 13.15 -10.86
N VAL A 180 -6.38 11.85 -10.80
CA VAL A 180 -5.51 10.85 -10.18
C VAL A 180 -4.92 9.94 -11.28
N PRO A 181 -3.65 9.51 -11.20
CA PRO A 181 -3.05 8.66 -12.21
C PRO A 181 -3.63 7.23 -12.16
N GLY A 182 -4.05 6.70 -13.30
CA GLY A 182 -4.49 5.32 -13.45
C GLY A 182 -5.84 5.18 -14.14
N PRO A 183 -6.26 3.92 -14.38
CA PRO A 183 -7.61 3.61 -14.88
C PRO A 183 -8.62 3.65 -13.74
N GLU A 184 -9.89 3.70 -14.10
CA GLU A 184 -10.99 3.49 -13.15
C GLU A 184 -10.84 2.13 -12.46
N SER A 185 -11.21 2.05 -11.20
CA SER A 185 -11.04 0.88 -10.33
C SER A 185 -9.57 0.40 -10.17
N GLY A 186 -8.61 1.25 -10.52
CA GLY A 186 -7.18 1.00 -10.28
C GLY A 186 -6.81 1.27 -8.82
N PHE A 187 -5.74 0.61 -8.34
CA PHE A 187 -5.16 0.91 -7.03
C PHE A 187 -4.22 2.11 -7.12
N VAL A 188 -4.33 2.98 -6.13
CA VAL A 188 -3.45 4.13 -5.95
C VAL A 188 -2.89 4.13 -4.52
N PHE A 189 -1.71 4.70 -4.35
CA PHE A 189 -1.07 4.89 -3.06
C PHE A 189 -1.17 6.38 -2.72
N VAL A 190 -1.72 6.68 -1.57
CA VAL A 190 -1.87 8.04 -1.07
C VAL A 190 -0.91 8.23 0.10
N SER A 191 -0.16 9.30 0.09
CA SER A 191 0.75 9.71 1.16
C SER A 191 0.67 11.20 1.35
N ASP A 192 1.15 11.69 2.48
CA ASP A 192 1.23 13.12 2.74
C ASP A 192 2.10 13.82 1.68
N ALA A 193 1.76 15.08 1.39
CA ALA A 193 2.50 15.87 0.41
C ALA A 193 3.88 16.26 0.95
N ILE A 194 4.93 15.87 0.24
CA ILE A 194 6.32 16.19 0.62
C ILE A 194 6.61 17.71 0.55
N LYS A 195 5.90 18.44 -0.35
CA LYS A 195 6.15 19.86 -0.62
C LYS A 195 5.21 20.81 0.14
N ARG A 196 4.37 20.31 1.00
CA ARG A 196 3.42 21.07 1.81
C ARG A 196 3.56 20.66 3.26
N ASP A 197 3.25 21.59 4.15
CA ASP A 197 3.28 21.33 5.57
C ASP A 197 2.14 20.39 5.97
N PHE A 198 2.42 19.54 6.94
CA PHE A 198 1.44 18.63 7.51
C PHE A 198 0.48 19.42 8.40
N PRO A 199 -0.85 19.25 8.26
CA PRO A 199 -1.81 19.94 9.11
C PRO A 199 -1.71 19.45 10.56
N LYS A 200 -1.86 20.36 11.51
CA LYS A 200 -1.78 20.06 12.96
C LYS A 200 -2.97 19.23 13.45
N ASP A 201 -4.09 19.30 12.74
CA ASP A 201 -5.35 18.65 13.09
C ASP A 201 -5.47 17.22 12.53
N ALA A 202 -4.47 16.75 11.79
CA ALA A 202 -4.49 15.39 11.26
C ALA A 202 -4.21 14.36 12.37
N PRO A 203 -4.91 13.22 12.37
CA PRO A 203 -4.71 12.18 13.37
C PRO A 203 -3.31 11.56 13.28
N PHE A 204 -2.63 11.47 14.41
CA PHE A 204 -1.31 10.85 14.51
C PHE A 204 -1.33 9.72 15.55
N PRO A 205 -0.79 8.53 15.28
CA PRO A 205 -0.09 8.08 14.07
C PRO A 205 -1.02 7.77 12.88
N ALA A 206 -2.29 7.48 13.11
CA ALA A 206 -3.32 7.27 12.09
C ALA A 206 -4.70 7.15 12.75
N SER A 207 -5.77 7.41 12.00
CA SER A 207 -7.11 7.03 12.41
C SER A 207 -7.32 5.53 12.17
N VAL A 208 -7.50 4.78 13.25
CA VAL A 208 -7.64 3.31 13.25
C VAL A 208 -9.00 2.93 13.82
N SER A 209 -9.64 1.93 13.21
CA SER A 209 -10.88 1.38 13.76
C SER A 209 -10.63 0.78 15.14
N GLY A 210 -11.28 1.34 16.17
CA GLY A 210 -11.15 0.91 17.57
C GLY A 210 -10.37 1.86 18.50
N ALA A 211 -9.82 2.95 18.01
CA ALA A 211 -9.10 3.93 18.84
C ALA A 211 -9.98 5.04 19.44
N GLY A 212 -11.29 4.89 19.43
CA GLY A 212 -12.23 5.93 19.83
C GLY A 212 -13.09 5.59 21.04
N SER A 213 -12.52 5.12 22.19
CA SER A 213 -13.28 5.06 23.45
C SER A 213 -12.43 4.86 24.72
N ASP A 214 -11.18 5.35 24.78
CA ASP A 214 -10.46 5.38 26.07
C ASP A 214 -9.62 6.66 26.21
N GLU A 215 -10.29 7.82 26.27
CA GLU A 215 -9.74 9.02 26.89
C GLU A 215 -10.87 9.91 27.43
N SER A 216 -11.39 9.57 28.59
CA SER A 216 -11.84 10.50 29.65
C SER A 216 -12.39 9.67 30.81
N ASP A 217 -11.55 9.36 31.79
CA ASP A 217 -11.86 9.56 33.19
C ASP A 217 -10.60 9.26 34.01
N GLY A 218 -9.77 10.25 34.15
CA GLY A 218 -8.80 10.37 35.23
C GLY A 218 -9.50 10.83 36.49
N ALA A 219 -10.04 9.95 37.26
CA ALA A 219 -10.42 10.25 38.66
C ALA A 219 -9.50 9.42 39.57
N GLU A 220 -8.72 10.20 40.27
CA GLU A 220 -7.98 9.95 41.49
C GLU A 220 -8.73 9.02 42.44
N GLU A 221 -8.18 7.87 42.80
CA GLU A 221 -8.49 7.21 44.08
C GLU A 221 -7.22 6.64 44.70
N THR A 222 -6.94 7.17 45.83
CA THR A 222 -5.92 6.87 46.84
C THR A 222 -5.99 5.43 47.34
N PRO A 223 -4.89 4.85 47.84
CA PRO A 223 -4.80 3.48 48.26
C PRO A 223 -5.38 3.26 49.67
N GLN A 224 -6.22 2.26 49.83
CA GLN A 224 -6.56 1.71 51.14
C GLN A 224 -6.01 0.30 51.31
N GLU A 225 -5.36 0.20 52.41
CA GLU A 225 -4.68 -0.82 53.15
C GLU A 225 -5.37 -2.20 53.20
N ALA A 226 -4.55 -3.24 53.24
CA ALA A 226 -4.90 -4.63 53.47
C ALA A 226 -5.45 -4.90 54.85
N PRO A 227 -6.10 -6.06 55.12
CA PRO A 227 -5.39 -6.98 56.02
C PRO A 227 -5.35 -8.45 55.58
N ALA A 228 -4.33 -9.07 56.11
CA ALA A 228 -3.87 -10.42 55.99
C ALA A 228 -4.74 -11.49 56.69
N ALA A 229 -4.39 -12.72 56.40
CA ALA A 229 -4.57 -14.02 57.11
C ALA A 229 -5.57 -14.97 56.41
N VAL A 230 -5.38 -16.28 56.29
CA VAL A 230 -4.55 -17.28 56.97
C VAL A 230 -4.52 -18.53 56.06
N ALA A 231 -3.46 -19.31 56.18
CA ALA A 231 -3.15 -20.58 55.54
C ALA A 231 -4.11 -21.71 55.88
N GLU A 232 -4.21 -22.71 54.99
CA GLU A 232 -4.28 -24.16 55.42
C GLU A 232 -4.07 -25.07 54.17
N GLU A 233 -3.01 -25.74 54.19
CA GLU A 233 -2.56 -27.12 54.06
C GLU A 233 -3.19 -28.01 52.97
N ALA A 234 -2.27 -28.71 52.34
CA ALA A 234 -2.37 -29.81 51.37
C ALA A 234 -2.94 -31.10 52.00
N PRO A 235 -3.24 -32.18 51.25
CA PRO A 235 -2.15 -33.13 51.00
C PRO A 235 -2.14 -33.85 49.63
N VAL A 236 -0.99 -34.43 49.42
CA VAL A 236 -0.39 -35.31 48.43
C VAL A 236 -1.11 -36.68 48.31
N ALA A 237 -1.16 -37.25 47.09
CA ALA A 237 -1.07 -38.67 46.78
C ALA A 237 -0.78 -38.80 45.27
N GLU A 238 0.32 -39.18 44.82
CA GLU A 238 1.19 -40.37 44.66
C GLU A 238 0.58 -41.54 43.87
N ALA A 239 1.42 -42.03 42.94
CA ALA A 239 1.52 -43.32 42.25
C ALA A 239 0.55 -43.57 41.07
N ALA A 240 0.90 -44.18 39.95
CA ALA A 240 1.98 -45.12 39.61
C ALA A 240 2.10 -45.24 38.10
N VAL A 241 3.31 -45.55 37.65
CA VAL A 241 3.67 -46.10 36.33
C VAL A 241 3.44 -47.60 36.36
N PRO A 242 3.14 -48.31 35.28
CA PRO A 242 4.14 -49.21 34.74
C PRO A 242 4.27 -49.25 33.22
N GLU A 243 5.46 -49.39 32.82
CA GLU A 243 6.31 -50.10 31.93
C GLU A 243 5.73 -51.13 30.93
N GLU A 244 6.42 -51.11 29.79
CA GLU A 244 6.88 -52.19 28.90
C GLU A 244 5.95 -52.81 27.87
N GLY A 245 6.49 -52.88 26.67
CA GLY A 245 6.03 -53.72 25.57
C GLY A 245 6.83 -53.52 24.29
N THR A 246 8.03 -54.08 24.24
CA THR A 246 8.89 -54.34 23.09
C THR A 246 8.19 -55.12 21.97
N GLY A 247 8.53 -54.81 20.72
CA GLY A 247 8.13 -55.59 19.55
C GLY A 247 8.75 -55.13 18.25
N GLU A 248 9.89 -55.60 18.02
CA GLU A 248 10.82 -55.72 16.90
C GLU A 248 10.17 -56.34 15.64
N SER A 249 10.75 -56.01 14.49
CA SER A 249 10.95 -56.84 13.29
C SER A 249 10.40 -56.31 11.95
N SER A 250 11.32 -56.00 11.17
CA SER A 250 11.76 -56.44 9.82
C SER A 250 11.17 -55.75 8.62
N ALA A 251 12.11 -55.16 7.89
CA ALA A 251 12.08 -54.98 6.44
C ALA A 251 12.17 -56.31 5.70
N PRO A 252 11.83 -56.44 4.44
CA PRO A 252 12.87 -56.37 3.43
C PRO A 252 12.53 -55.65 2.11
N GLU A 253 13.64 -55.37 1.46
CA GLU A 253 13.98 -54.99 0.11
C GLU A 253 13.26 -55.71 -1.05
N GLU A 254 13.52 -55.12 -2.16
CA GLU A 254 13.60 -55.54 -3.60
C GLU A 254 12.50 -55.02 -4.48
N GLU A 255 12.76 -54.41 -5.54
CA GLU A 255 13.63 -54.34 -6.71
C GLU A 255 12.73 -54.31 -7.98
N LYS A 256 13.07 -53.43 -8.91
CA LYS A 256 12.92 -53.44 -10.38
C LYS A 256 11.53 -53.59 -11.02
N ASP A 257 11.09 -52.65 -11.84
CA ASP A 257 11.41 -52.49 -13.27
C ASP A 257 11.17 -51.07 -13.73
#